data_94898cd7434779756f7eb5e63336b29b
#
_entry.id   94898cd7434779756f7eb5e63336b29b
#
_cell.length_a   1.000
_cell.length_b   1.000
_cell.length_c   1.000
_cell.angle_alpha   90.00
_cell.angle_beta   90.00
_cell.angle_gamma   90.00
#
_symmetry.space_group_name_H-M   'P 1'
#
loop_
_entity.id
_entity.type
_entity.pdbx_description
1 polymer ?
#
loop_
_entity_poly.entity_id
_entity_poly.type
_entity_poly.pdbx_seq_one_letter_code
_entity_poly.pdbx_strand_id
1 'polypeptide(L)'
;LSGAPYAFVGTAKSEYYLRDEAGALTNRPFWDGWSGSVYLPWERWLMSHSRCKAVFPRDKLTTEVLKQWSIPAFDLGNPMMDGIEPDVPEPIFYEPDAERKELERSLTITLLPGSRAPEAYENWQIILKAVKGVLESFRDRSLLFLGAIAPALDLDTLRQTLEAQGWHQRQTQVNLPLQDEAALVFTQNNAKLILTQNDYSLCLRKGDCCIAMAGTATEQFVGLGKPAIAIPGNGPQYTPAFAEAQTRLLGPSLILVKRPEGVAEVVQQLLRDPDWLQLIGENGRRRMGASGAAKRIADCLMEQ
;
A
#
# COMPACT_ATOMS: atom_id res chain seq x y z
N LEU A 1 11.39 -34.66 -9.58
CA LEU A 1 10.46 -33.71 -10.20
C LEU A 1 9.36 -34.51 -10.87
N SER A 2 8.11 -34.20 -10.56
CA SER A 2 6.91 -35.00 -10.94
C SER A 2 6.65 -35.13 -12.46
N GLY A 3 7.35 -34.41 -13.30
CA GLY A 3 7.05 -34.40 -14.75
C GLY A 3 5.79 -33.60 -15.15
N ALA A 4 4.98 -33.15 -14.19
CA ALA A 4 3.73 -32.45 -14.44
C ALA A 4 3.95 -31.05 -15.09
N PRO A 5 3.00 -30.55 -15.89
CA PRO A 5 2.97 -29.16 -16.31
C PRO A 5 2.75 -28.25 -15.10
N TYR A 6 3.21 -27.01 -15.20
CA TYR A 6 3.05 -26.01 -14.14
C TYR A 6 2.86 -24.62 -14.72
N ALA A 7 2.31 -23.71 -13.92
CA ALA A 7 2.28 -22.30 -14.18
C ALA A 7 2.99 -21.55 -13.02
N PHE A 8 3.44 -20.35 -13.29
CA PHE A 8 4.09 -19.49 -12.30
C PHE A 8 3.27 -18.22 -12.09
N VAL A 9 2.95 -17.90 -10.83
CA VAL A 9 2.27 -16.67 -10.45
C VAL A 9 3.22 -15.83 -9.60
N GLY A 10 3.66 -14.70 -10.14
CA GLY A 10 4.62 -13.81 -9.50
C GLY A 10 3.97 -12.55 -8.93
N THR A 11 3.85 -12.44 -7.61
CA THR A 11 3.24 -11.27 -6.95
C THR A 11 4.25 -10.30 -6.35
N ALA A 12 5.51 -10.73 -6.14
CA ALA A 12 6.50 -9.95 -5.39
C ALA A 12 7.52 -9.21 -6.26
N LYS A 13 8.01 -9.85 -7.32
CA LYS A 13 9.06 -9.29 -8.17
C LYS A 13 8.48 -8.42 -9.28
N SER A 14 9.06 -7.23 -9.48
CA SER A 14 8.66 -6.27 -10.51
C SER A 14 9.90 -5.65 -11.17
N GLU A 15 9.88 -5.49 -12.48
CA GLU A 15 10.93 -4.81 -13.24
C GLU A 15 11.04 -3.32 -12.89
N TYR A 16 10.02 -2.72 -12.29
CA TYR A 16 10.10 -1.36 -11.74
C TYR A 16 11.17 -1.19 -10.65
N TYR A 17 11.67 -2.27 -10.04
CA TYR A 17 12.82 -2.20 -9.15
C TYR A 17 14.13 -1.85 -9.89
N LEU A 18 14.22 -2.17 -11.18
CA LEU A 18 15.44 -2.01 -11.99
C LEU A 18 15.28 -1.01 -13.15
N ARG A 19 14.04 -0.73 -13.58
CA ARG A 19 13.73 0.03 -14.78
C ARG A 19 12.90 1.26 -14.49
N ASP A 20 13.03 2.26 -15.36
CA ASP A 20 12.15 3.42 -15.38
C ASP A 20 10.81 3.13 -16.07
N GLU A 21 9.98 4.15 -16.21
CA GLU A 21 8.67 4.08 -16.88
C GLU A 21 8.76 3.71 -18.37
N ALA A 22 9.85 4.04 -19.02
CA ALA A 22 10.10 3.70 -20.43
C ALA A 22 10.68 2.29 -20.60
N GLY A 23 10.96 1.59 -19.49
CA GLY A 23 11.54 0.24 -19.47
C GLY A 23 13.07 0.22 -19.62
N ALA A 24 13.74 1.38 -19.60
CA ALA A 24 15.20 1.44 -19.62
C ALA A 24 15.77 1.09 -18.24
N LEU A 25 16.90 0.36 -18.22
CA LEU A 25 17.61 0.06 -16.98
C LEU A 25 18.15 1.36 -16.35
N THR A 26 17.86 1.56 -15.09
CA THR A 26 18.40 2.69 -14.33
C THR A 26 19.84 2.42 -13.91
N ASN A 27 20.67 3.49 -13.81
CA ASN A 27 22.06 3.38 -13.36
C ASN A 27 22.10 2.94 -11.89
N ARG A 28 22.44 1.67 -11.64
CA ARG A 28 22.51 1.02 -10.35
C ARG A 28 23.82 0.29 -10.15
N PRO A 29 24.20 -0.04 -8.91
CA PRO A 29 25.32 -0.93 -8.65
C PRO A 29 25.17 -2.22 -9.47
N PHE A 30 26.29 -2.72 -9.99
CA PHE A 30 26.36 -3.87 -10.89
C PHE A 30 25.56 -5.10 -10.40
N TRP A 31 25.50 -5.32 -9.10
CA TRP A 31 24.80 -6.48 -8.50
C TRP A 31 23.26 -6.36 -8.49
N ASP A 32 22.69 -5.18 -8.64
CA ASP A 32 21.22 -5.02 -8.62
C ASP A 32 20.54 -5.37 -9.95
N GLY A 33 21.28 -5.42 -11.03
CA GLY A 33 20.70 -5.68 -12.37
C GLY A 33 21.59 -6.51 -13.30
N TRP A 34 22.61 -7.20 -12.75
CA TRP A 34 23.59 -7.95 -13.54
C TRP A 34 22.99 -8.97 -14.51
N SER A 35 21.82 -9.52 -14.17
CA SER A 35 21.12 -10.50 -14.99
C SER A 35 20.18 -9.89 -16.04
N GLY A 36 20.04 -8.55 -16.07
CA GLY A 36 19.14 -7.81 -16.96
C GLY A 36 17.66 -7.88 -16.59
N SER A 37 17.30 -8.51 -15.45
CA SER A 37 15.94 -8.65 -14.95
C SER A 37 15.94 -8.91 -13.43
N VAL A 38 14.82 -8.62 -12.77
CA VAL A 38 14.55 -9.02 -11.38
C VAL A 38 14.45 -10.53 -11.21
N TYR A 39 14.14 -11.25 -12.29
CA TYR A 39 14.19 -12.71 -12.34
C TYR A 39 15.56 -13.18 -12.76
N LEU A 40 16.16 -14.01 -11.91
CA LEU A 40 17.51 -14.54 -12.12
C LEU A 40 17.54 -15.55 -13.30
N PRO A 41 18.71 -15.82 -13.92
CA PRO A 41 18.78 -16.68 -15.09
C PRO A 41 18.16 -18.06 -14.92
N TRP A 42 18.31 -18.67 -13.73
CA TRP A 42 17.70 -19.98 -13.45
C TRP A 42 16.19 -19.93 -13.24
N GLU A 43 15.63 -18.80 -12.73
CA GLU A 43 14.19 -18.61 -12.65
C GLU A 43 13.60 -18.48 -14.05
N ARG A 44 14.23 -17.69 -14.92
CA ARG A 44 13.83 -17.56 -16.33
C ARG A 44 13.96 -18.86 -17.09
N TRP A 45 15.01 -19.66 -16.81
CA TRP A 45 15.16 -21.00 -17.39
C TRP A 45 13.99 -21.92 -16.98
N LEU A 46 13.55 -21.88 -15.72
CA LEU A 46 12.36 -22.61 -15.28
C LEU A 46 11.09 -22.10 -16.00
N MET A 47 10.93 -20.78 -16.13
CA MET A 47 9.78 -20.17 -16.80
C MET A 47 9.73 -20.43 -18.31
N SER A 48 10.88 -20.62 -18.96
CA SER A 48 10.97 -20.95 -20.40
C SER A 48 10.93 -22.45 -20.68
N HIS A 49 10.89 -23.29 -19.66
CA HIS A 49 10.87 -24.74 -19.83
C HIS A 49 9.54 -25.21 -20.47
N SER A 50 9.57 -26.19 -21.36
CA SER A 50 8.39 -26.70 -22.10
C SER A 50 7.21 -27.13 -21.26
N ARG A 51 7.42 -27.48 -19.99
CA ARG A 51 6.38 -27.80 -19.01
C ARG A 51 5.76 -26.55 -18.34
N CYS A 52 6.40 -25.38 -18.42
CA CYS A 52 5.81 -24.15 -17.96
C CYS A 52 4.77 -23.68 -18.99
N LYS A 53 3.50 -23.77 -18.66
CA LYS A 53 2.40 -23.42 -19.56
C LYS A 53 2.13 -21.93 -19.61
N ALA A 54 2.25 -21.28 -18.46
CA ALA A 54 2.00 -19.85 -18.35
C ALA A 54 2.80 -19.22 -17.20
N VAL A 55 3.12 -17.95 -17.35
CA VAL A 55 3.74 -17.11 -16.33
C VAL A 55 2.87 -15.87 -16.19
N PHE A 56 2.46 -15.57 -14.97
CA PHE A 56 1.60 -14.43 -14.62
C PHE A 56 2.39 -13.47 -13.71
N PRO A 57 3.15 -12.52 -14.28
CA PRO A 57 3.83 -11.49 -13.50
C PRO A 57 2.83 -10.51 -12.92
N ARG A 58 3.26 -9.76 -11.91
CA ARG A 58 2.42 -8.82 -11.20
C ARG A 58 2.02 -7.55 -11.98
N ASP A 59 2.76 -7.19 -13.03
CA ASP A 59 2.57 -5.95 -13.78
C ASP A 59 2.97 -6.09 -15.25
N LYS A 60 2.50 -5.13 -16.05
CA LYS A 60 2.70 -5.08 -17.49
C LYS A 60 4.19 -4.99 -17.89
N LEU A 61 4.97 -4.12 -17.21
CA LEU A 61 6.39 -3.95 -17.54
C LEU A 61 7.16 -5.26 -17.35
N THR A 62 6.90 -5.97 -16.24
CA THR A 62 7.52 -7.27 -15.97
C THR A 62 7.11 -8.31 -17.03
N THR A 63 5.85 -8.30 -17.44
CA THR A 63 5.36 -9.18 -18.51
C THR A 63 6.08 -8.92 -19.83
N GLU A 64 6.22 -7.66 -20.23
CA GLU A 64 6.90 -7.27 -21.48
C GLU A 64 8.37 -7.65 -21.47
N VAL A 65 9.06 -7.44 -20.34
CA VAL A 65 10.47 -7.85 -20.20
C VAL A 65 10.62 -9.37 -20.29
N LEU A 66 9.77 -10.15 -19.60
CA LEU A 66 9.86 -11.61 -19.68
C LEU A 66 9.59 -12.17 -21.09
N LYS A 67 8.69 -11.56 -21.84
CA LYS A 67 8.45 -11.93 -23.26
C LYS A 67 9.68 -11.80 -24.14
N GLN A 68 10.63 -10.90 -23.84
CA GLN A 68 11.88 -10.76 -24.58
C GLN A 68 12.76 -12.04 -24.50
N TRP A 69 12.56 -12.87 -23.49
CA TRP A 69 13.22 -14.20 -23.36
C TRP A 69 12.33 -15.37 -23.81
N SER A 70 11.33 -15.10 -24.66
CA SER A 70 10.38 -16.13 -25.15
C SER A 70 9.65 -16.87 -24.02
N ILE A 71 9.46 -16.24 -22.86
CA ILE A 71 8.70 -16.79 -21.76
C ILE A 71 7.19 -16.55 -22.02
N PRO A 72 6.31 -17.57 -21.82
CA PRO A 72 4.87 -17.44 -22.03
C PRO A 72 4.22 -16.61 -20.90
N ALA A 73 4.49 -15.29 -20.90
CA ALA A 73 4.04 -14.36 -19.88
C ALA A 73 2.74 -13.66 -20.31
N PHE A 74 1.78 -13.54 -19.36
CA PHE A 74 0.47 -12.92 -19.56
C PHE A 74 0.24 -11.84 -18.50
N ASP A 75 -0.19 -10.64 -18.92
CA ASP A 75 -0.56 -9.52 -18.05
C ASP A 75 -2.05 -9.64 -17.67
N LEU A 76 -2.34 -10.35 -16.60
CA LEU A 76 -3.70 -10.56 -16.09
C LEU A 76 -3.95 -9.83 -14.75
N GLY A 77 -3.03 -8.96 -14.36
CA GLY A 77 -3.09 -8.21 -13.12
C GLY A 77 -2.46 -8.93 -11.94
N ASN A 78 -2.51 -8.28 -10.78
CA ASN A 78 -1.89 -8.75 -9.56
C ASN A 78 -2.93 -9.27 -8.55
N PRO A 79 -2.93 -10.57 -8.20
CA PRO A 79 -3.87 -11.15 -7.23
C PRO A 79 -3.84 -10.48 -5.84
N MET A 80 -2.79 -9.71 -5.52
CA MET A 80 -2.73 -8.93 -4.28
C MET A 80 -3.84 -7.89 -4.17
N MET A 81 -4.45 -7.48 -5.28
CA MET A 81 -5.56 -6.52 -5.31
C MET A 81 -6.93 -7.16 -5.14
N ASP A 82 -7.03 -8.48 -5.16
CA ASP A 82 -8.30 -9.18 -5.04
C ASP A 82 -8.85 -9.06 -3.61
N GLY A 83 -10.16 -8.81 -3.49
CA GLY A 83 -10.83 -8.60 -2.21
C GLY A 83 -10.63 -7.21 -1.59
N ILE A 84 -9.97 -6.29 -2.32
CA ILE A 84 -9.80 -4.89 -1.93
C ILE A 84 -10.28 -4.02 -3.09
N GLU A 85 -11.59 -4.07 -3.35
CA GLU A 85 -12.17 -3.18 -4.36
C GLU A 85 -12.33 -1.77 -3.78
N PRO A 86 -12.07 -0.72 -4.59
CA PRO A 86 -12.43 0.64 -4.20
C PRO A 86 -13.94 0.72 -3.94
N ASP A 87 -14.35 1.56 -3.00
CA ASP A 87 -15.77 1.92 -2.90
C ASP A 87 -16.21 2.41 -4.29
N VAL A 88 -17.35 1.91 -4.78
CA VAL A 88 -17.92 2.41 -6.03
C VAL A 88 -18.10 3.92 -5.81
N PRO A 89 -17.56 4.77 -6.69
CA PRO A 89 -17.80 6.20 -6.57
C PRO A 89 -19.32 6.39 -6.59
N GLU A 90 -19.89 6.99 -5.53
CA GLU A 90 -21.24 7.46 -5.62
C GLU A 90 -21.30 8.40 -6.83
N PRO A 91 -22.31 8.29 -7.71
CA PRO A 91 -22.42 9.16 -8.87
C PRO A 91 -22.34 10.59 -8.33
N ILE A 92 -21.32 11.32 -8.80
CA ILE A 92 -21.13 12.73 -8.45
C ILE A 92 -22.31 13.49 -9.06
N PHE A 93 -23.41 13.56 -8.33
CA PHE A 93 -24.38 14.60 -8.58
C PHE A 93 -23.68 15.91 -8.23
N TYR A 94 -23.63 16.84 -9.16
CA TYR A 94 -23.09 18.18 -8.95
C TYR A 94 -23.94 18.85 -7.85
N GLU A 95 -23.56 18.65 -6.59
CA GLU A 95 -24.14 19.38 -5.47
C GLU A 95 -23.42 20.73 -5.38
N PRO A 96 -24.18 21.85 -5.34
CA PRO A 96 -23.60 23.20 -5.28
C PRO A 96 -22.63 23.41 -4.10
N ASP A 97 -22.70 22.57 -3.06
CA ASP A 97 -21.91 22.65 -1.83
C ASP A 97 -20.85 21.52 -1.70
N ALA A 98 -20.52 20.82 -2.79
CA ALA A 98 -19.59 19.68 -2.74
C ALA A 98 -18.21 20.05 -2.17
N GLU A 99 -17.66 21.20 -2.59
CA GLU A 99 -16.36 21.69 -2.07
C GLU A 99 -16.43 22.00 -0.57
N ARG A 100 -17.52 22.61 -0.10
CA ARG A 100 -17.69 22.93 1.31
C ARG A 100 -17.85 21.65 2.15
N LYS A 101 -18.64 20.68 1.69
CA LYS A 101 -18.81 19.38 2.34
C LYS A 101 -17.49 18.63 2.42
N GLU A 102 -16.66 18.70 1.38
CA GLU A 102 -15.34 18.06 1.35
C GLU A 102 -14.36 18.72 2.36
N LEU A 103 -14.41 20.05 2.50
CA LEU A 103 -13.61 20.78 3.49
C LEU A 103 -14.06 20.50 4.93
N GLU A 104 -15.35 20.30 5.15
CA GLU A 104 -15.93 19.97 6.44
C GLU A 104 -15.79 18.49 6.81
N ARG A 105 -15.50 17.62 5.84
CA ARG A 105 -15.27 16.20 6.05
C ARG A 105 -14.01 15.95 6.87
N SER A 106 -14.07 14.99 7.77
CA SER A 106 -12.89 14.50 8.49
C SER A 106 -11.84 14.00 7.52
N LEU A 107 -10.60 14.45 7.70
CA LEU A 107 -9.46 13.87 7.00
C LEU A 107 -9.15 12.50 7.60
N THR A 108 -9.22 11.46 6.79
CA THR A 108 -9.00 10.08 7.24
C THR A 108 -7.63 9.59 6.81
N ILE A 109 -6.80 9.19 7.77
CA ILE A 109 -5.43 8.71 7.53
C ILE A 109 -5.30 7.28 8.03
N THR A 110 -4.95 6.35 7.12
CA THR A 110 -4.69 4.96 7.48
C THR A 110 -3.27 4.79 8.01
N LEU A 111 -3.11 4.04 9.10
CA LEU A 111 -1.83 3.77 9.75
C LEU A 111 -1.46 2.30 9.55
N LEU A 112 -0.29 2.05 8.92
CA LEU A 112 0.18 0.72 8.52
C LEU A 112 1.56 0.42 9.15
N PRO A 113 1.63 -0.06 10.41
CA PRO A 113 2.90 -0.27 11.11
C PRO A 113 3.67 -1.51 10.66
N GLY A 114 3.07 -2.35 9.82
CA GLY A 114 3.59 -3.67 9.47
C GLY A 114 2.92 -4.78 10.27
N SER A 115 3.38 -6.04 10.06
CA SER A 115 2.67 -7.22 10.56
C SER A 115 3.48 -8.10 11.53
N ARG A 116 4.76 -7.81 11.77
CA ARG A 116 5.65 -8.70 12.55
C ARG A 116 6.26 -7.99 13.74
N ALA A 117 6.06 -8.58 14.92
CA ALA A 117 6.76 -8.16 16.15
C ALA A 117 8.25 -8.59 16.08
N PRO A 118 9.17 -7.86 16.73
CA PRO A 118 8.93 -6.60 17.48
C PRO A 118 8.87 -5.36 16.59
N GLU A 119 9.29 -5.44 15.33
CA GLU A 119 9.47 -4.32 14.40
C GLU A 119 8.20 -3.48 14.24
N ALA A 120 7.01 -4.10 14.17
CA ALA A 120 5.76 -3.38 14.02
C ALA A 120 5.46 -2.45 15.24
N TYR A 121 5.89 -2.81 16.44
CA TYR A 121 5.75 -1.94 17.62
C TYR A 121 6.72 -0.76 17.60
N GLU A 122 7.92 -0.95 17.08
CA GLU A 122 8.88 0.14 16.87
C GLU A 122 8.38 1.10 15.78
N ASN A 123 7.90 0.54 14.68
CA ASN A 123 7.28 1.30 13.59
C ASN A 123 6.06 2.10 14.08
N TRP A 124 5.25 1.51 14.97
CA TRP A 124 4.12 2.19 15.58
C TRP A 124 4.53 3.46 16.32
N GLN A 125 5.61 3.40 17.09
CA GLN A 125 6.13 4.58 17.78
C GLN A 125 6.59 5.68 16.81
N ILE A 126 7.18 5.28 15.66
CA ILE A 126 7.60 6.23 14.62
C ILE A 126 6.37 6.85 13.95
N ILE A 127 5.36 6.06 13.62
CA ILE A 127 4.09 6.54 13.04
C ILE A 127 3.39 7.51 14.00
N LEU A 128 3.36 7.24 15.30
CA LEU A 128 2.74 8.14 16.27
C LEU A 128 3.45 9.49 16.40
N LYS A 129 4.76 9.55 16.16
CA LYS A 129 5.46 10.85 16.05
C LYS A 129 4.97 11.65 14.84
N ALA A 130 4.73 10.99 13.70
CA ALA A 130 4.12 11.62 12.54
C ALA A 130 2.68 12.08 12.79
N VAL A 131 1.87 11.23 13.44
CA VAL A 131 0.50 11.56 13.87
C VAL A 131 0.48 12.82 14.73
N LYS A 132 1.43 12.96 15.66
CA LYS A 132 1.56 14.17 16.48
C LYS A 132 1.76 15.41 15.64
N GLY A 133 2.66 15.37 14.64
CA GLY A 133 2.88 16.48 13.71
C GLY A 133 1.62 16.84 12.90
N VAL A 134 0.86 15.83 12.47
CA VAL A 134 -0.43 16.04 11.80
C VAL A 134 -1.44 16.70 12.72
N LEU A 135 -1.59 16.25 13.97
CA LEU A 135 -2.47 16.86 14.97
C LEU A 135 -2.15 18.36 15.19
N GLU A 136 -0.87 18.69 15.26
CA GLU A 136 -0.42 20.06 15.46
C GLU A 136 -0.67 20.96 14.24
N SER A 137 -0.64 20.38 13.02
CA SER A 137 -0.79 21.09 11.75
C SER A 137 -2.25 21.27 11.31
N PHE A 138 -3.17 20.43 11.81
CA PHE A 138 -4.59 20.41 11.42
C PHE A 138 -5.53 20.62 12.61
N ARG A 139 -5.25 21.61 13.45
CA ARG A 139 -6.00 21.88 14.69
C ARG A 139 -7.48 22.20 14.46
N ASP A 140 -7.79 22.82 13.33
CA ASP A 140 -9.14 23.30 12.98
C ASP A 140 -9.93 22.28 12.13
N ARG A 141 -9.31 21.13 11.80
CA ARG A 141 -9.95 20.08 10.98
C ARG A 141 -10.17 18.82 11.82
N SER A 142 -11.34 18.19 11.65
CA SER A 142 -11.59 16.88 12.24
C SER A 142 -10.68 15.83 11.61
N LEU A 143 -10.02 15.02 12.42
CA LEU A 143 -9.09 13.98 11.99
C LEU A 143 -9.58 12.60 12.41
N LEU A 144 -9.46 11.63 11.51
CA LEU A 144 -9.72 10.23 11.78
C LEU A 144 -8.50 9.40 11.39
N PHE A 145 -7.92 8.68 12.35
CA PHE A 145 -6.85 7.74 12.09
C PHE A 145 -7.39 6.31 12.16
N LEU A 146 -7.05 5.49 11.16
CA LEU A 146 -7.45 4.09 11.07
C LEU A 146 -6.22 3.20 11.17
N GLY A 147 -5.94 2.64 12.32
CA GLY A 147 -4.87 1.68 12.55
C GLY A 147 -5.30 0.28 12.09
N ALA A 148 -4.86 -0.13 10.90
CA ALA A 148 -5.06 -1.47 10.40
C ALA A 148 -3.97 -2.39 10.97
N ILE A 149 -4.31 -3.11 12.02
CA ILE A 149 -3.39 -3.90 12.84
C ILE A 149 -3.44 -5.37 12.43
N ALA A 150 -2.26 -5.96 12.21
CA ALA A 150 -2.21 -7.39 11.90
C ALA A 150 -2.68 -8.24 13.08
N PRO A 151 -3.44 -9.33 12.83
CA PRO A 151 -4.01 -10.18 13.89
C PRO A 151 -2.97 -10.79 14.84
N ALA A 152 -1.71 -10.94 14.39
CA ALA A 152 -0.63 -11.49 15.21
C ALA A 152 -0.03 -10.49 16.21
N LEU A 153 -0.42 -9.20 16.15
CA LEU A 153 0.09 -8.18 17.06
C LEU A 153 -0.83 -8.03 18.28
N ASP A 154 -0.22 -7.79 19.44
CA ASP A 154 -0.93 -7.52 20.68
C ASP A 154 -1.46 -6.08 20.70
N LEU A 155 -2.77 -5.92 20.77
CA LEU A 155 -3.43 -4.61 20.85
C LEU A 155 -3.14 -3.87 22.15
N ASP A 156 -2.90 -4.59 23.26
CA ASP A 156 -2.60 -3.96 24.55
C ASP A 156 -1.28 -3.20 24.53
N THR A 157 -0.27 -3.72 23.86
CA THR A 157 1.02 -3.04 23.66
C THR A 157 0.84 -1.74 22.87
N LEU A 158 0.02 -1.77 21.82
CA LEU A 158 -0.27 -0.58 20.99
C LEU A 158 -1.11 0.44 21.76
N ARG A 159 -2.11 -0.02 22.55
CA ARG A 159 -2.94 0.80 23.42
C ARG A 159 -2.11 1.55 24.46
N GLN A 160 -1.23 0.84 25.17
CA GLN A 160 -0.35 1.46 26.17
C GLN A 160 0.52 2.57 25.56
N THR A 161 1.02 2.36 24.34
CA THR A 161 1.80 3.37 23.63
C THR A 161 0.95 4.62 23.29
N LEU A 162 -0.31 4.45 22.91
CA LEU A 162 -1.25 5.56 22.66
C LEU A 162 -1.54 6.33 23.95
N GLU A 163 -1.90 5.62 25.02
CA GLU A 163 -2.21 6.23 26.33
C GLU A 163 -1.02 7.04 26.87
N ALA A 164 0.21 6.53 26.72
CA ALA A 164 1.43 7.24 27.09
C ALA A 164 1.66 8.53 26.28
N GLN A 165 1.03 8.67 25.10
CA GLN A 165 1.09 9.87 24.27
C GLN A 165 -0.15 10.78 24.42
N GLY A 166 -0.99 10.53 25.43
CA GLY A 166 -2.14 11.36 25.73
C GLY A 166 -3.41 11.05 24.95
N TRP A 167 -3.48 9.90 24.30
CA TRP A 167 -4.73 9.38 23.74
C TRP A 167 -5.56 8.74 24.84
N HIS A 168 -6.87 8.99 24.81
CA HIS A 168 -7.81 8.45 25.81
C HIS A 168 -8.77 7.48 25.12
N GLN A 169 -8.80 6.23 25.60
CA GLN A 169 -9.77 5.24 25.12
C GLN A 169 -11.19 5.69 25.50
N ARG A 170 -12.13 5.59 24.56
CA ARG A 170 -13.52 5.98 24.72
C ARG A 170 -14.46 4.95 24.11
N GLN A 171 -15.56 4.69 24.77
CA GLN A 171 -16.71 4.00 24.17
C GLN A 171 -17.53 5.06 23.39
N THR A 172 -17.09 5.40 22.19
CA THR A 172 -17.74 6.39 21.35
C THR A 172 -18.13 5.73 20.04
N GLN A 173 -19.36 5.95 19.59
CA GLN A 173 -19.78 5.54 18.26
C GLN A 173 -18.97 6.30 17.21
N VAL A 174 -18.46 5.56 16.24
CA VAL A 174 -17.82 6.11 15.06
C VAL A 174 -18.76 5.89 13.89
N ASN A 175 -18.95 6.91 13.07
CA ASN A 175 -19.82 6.80 11.89
C ASN A 175 -19.10 6.07 10.75
N LEU A 176 -18.68 4.83 11.02
CA LEU A 176 -18.09 3.89 10.08
C LEU A 176 -18.75 2.52 10.25
N PRO A 177 -18.98 1.77 9.17
CA PRO A 177 -19.55 0.43 9.24
C PRO A 177 -18.47 -0.59 9.67
N LEU A 178 -17.95 -0.44 10.90
CA LEU A 178 -17.00 -1.39 11.48
C LEU A 178 -17.69 -2.73 11.71
N GLN A 179 -17.02 -3.81 11.31
CA GLN A 179 -17.43 -5.18 11.60
C GLN A 179 -16.69 -5.74 12.82
N ASP A 180 -15.57 -5.12 13.18
CA ASP A 180 -14.74 -5.52 14.31
C ASP A 180 -15.33 -5.00 15.63
N GLU A 181 -16.08 -5.86 16.33
CA GLU A 181 -16.63 -5.54 17.65
C GLU A 181 -15.55 -5.30 18.72
N ALA A 182 -14.34 -5.81 18.50
CA ALA A 182 -13.18 -5.63 19.38
C ALA A 182 -12.35 -4.38 19.05
N ALA A 183 -12.75 -3.58 18.08
CA ALA A 183 -12.05 -2.36 17.73
C ALA A 183 -11.96 -1.39 18.89
N LEU A 184 -10.77 -0.84 19.13
CA LEU A 184 -10.53 0.13 20.19
C LEU A 184 -10.56 1.55 19.62
N VAL A 185 -11.34 2.42 20.25
CA VAL A 185 -11.49 3.82 19.85
C VAL A 185 -10.81 4.74 20.86
N PHE A 186 -9.97 5.63 20.36
CA PHE A 186 -9.25 6.63 21.13
C PHE A 186 -9.58 8.03 20.65
N THR A 187 -9.48 9.00 21.56
CA THR A 187 -9.67 10.43 21.24
C THR A 187 -8.53 11.25 21.80
N GLN A 188 -8.10 12.26 21.03
CA GLN A 188 -7.18 13.30 21.48
C GLN A 188 -7.49 14.59 20.69
N ASN A 189 -7.74 15.70 21.40
CA ASN A 189 -8.14 16.97 20.78
C ASN A 189 -9.34 16.81 19.81
N ASN A 190 -9.17 17.20 18.56
CA ASN A 190 -10.13 17.10 17.47
C ASN A 190 -10.03 15.79 16.67
N ALA A 191 -9.25 14.81 17.15
CA ALA A 191 -9.00 13.58 16.45
C ALA A 191 -9.59 12.35 17.12
N LYS A 192 -9.95 11.37 16.30
CA LYS A 192 -10.26 10.00 16.69
C LYS A 192 -9.24 9.06 16.08
N LEU A 193 -8.88 8.00 16.80
CA LEU A 193 -8.02 6.93 16.30
C LEU A 193 -8.68 5.59 16.63
N ILE A 194 -8.81 4.74 15.63
CA ILE A 194 -9.39 3.40 15.75
C ILE A 194 -8.28 2.37 15.52
N LEU A 195 -8.13 1.43 16.44
CA LEU A 195 -7.33 0.22 16.22
C LEU A 195 -8.27 -0.94 15.90
N THR A 196 -8.06 -1.60 14.78
CA THR A 196 -8.84 -2.77 14.39
C THR A 196 -7.96 -3.83 13.75
N GLN A 197 -8.30 -5.12 14.00
CA GLN A 197 -7.63 -6.28 13.41
C GLN A 197 -8.48 -6.97 12.34
N ASN A 198 -9.79 -6.71 12.29
CA ASN A 198 -10.71 -7.41 11.41
C ASN A 198 -11.29 -6.53 10.27
N ASP A 199 -11.08 -5.20 10.32
CA ASP A 199 -11.57 -4.26 9.31
C ASP A 199 -10.46 -3.74 8.36
N TYR A 200 -9.50 -4.58 8.02
CA TYR A 200 -8.36 -4.21 7.17
C TYR A 200 -8.79 -3.54 5.86
N SER A 201 -9.68 -4.19 5.11
CA SER A 201 -10.18 -3.68 3.82
C SER A 201 -10.91 -2.34 3.98
N LEU A 202 -11.70 -2.17 5.06
CA LEU A 202 -12.37 -0.92 5.37
C LEU A 202 -11.36 0.21 5.63
N CYS A 203 -10.31 -0.07 6.43
CA CYS A 203 -9.25 0.91 6.70
C CYS A 203 -8.58 1.39 5.42
N LEU A 204 -8.27 0.48 4.48
CA LEU A 204 -7.67 0.85 3.20
C LEU A 204 -8.64 1.68 2.33
N ARG A 205 -9.92 1.30 2.28
CA ARG A 205 -10.93 2.00 1.46
C ARG A 205 -11.28 3.38 1.99
N LYS A 206 -11.34 3.55 3.31
CA LYS A 206 -11.77 4.82 3.93
C LYS A 206 -10.66 5.85 4.11
N GLY A 207 -9.39 5.45 4.13
CA GLY A 207 -8.28 6.39 4.20
C GLY A 207 -8.17 7.27 2.96
N ASP A 208 -7.93 8.56 3.13
CA ASP A 208 -7.60 9.51 2.06
C ASP A 208 -6.13 9.39 1.66
N CYS A 209 -5.28 9.17 2.64
CA CYS A 209 -3.87 8.81 2.48
C CYS A 209 -3.48 7.80 3.56
N CYS A 210 -2.27 7.23 3.47
CA CYS A 210 -1.76 6.41 4.57
C CYS A 210 -0.36 6.84 5.01
N ILE A 211 -0.06 6.59 6.28
CA ILE A 211 1.31 6.61 6.84
C ILE A 211 1.73 5.16 6.99
N ALA A 212 2.75 4.75 6.23
CA ALA A 212 3.05 3.35 6.05
C ALA A 212 4.51 3.00 6.35
N MET A 213 4.69 1.92 7.09
CA MET A 213 5.96 1.22 7.30
C MET A 213 5.73 -0.29 7.08
N ALA A 214 5.12 -0.62 5.92
CA ALA A 214 4.69 -1.95 5.54
C ALA A 214 4.98 -2.20 4.05
N GLY A 215 5.13 -3.47 3.65
CA GLY A 215 5.28 -3.87 2.26
C GLY A 215 3.92 -3.96 1.54
N THR A 216 3.31 -5.13 1.62
CA THR A 216 2.06 -5.49 0.92
C THR A 216 0.91 -4.52 1.18
N ALA A 217 0.70 -4.11 2.43
CA ALA A 217 -0.39 -3.19 2.77
C ALA A 217 -0.23 -1.81 2.10
N THR A 218 1.00 -1.31 1.97
CA THR A 218 1.29 -0.07 1.25
C THR A 218 0.99 -0.21 -0.24
N GLU A 219 1.40 -1.33 -0.84
CA GLU A 219 1.15 -1.63 -2.24
C GLU A 219 -0.34 -1.71 -2.55
N GLN A 220 -1.11 -2.40 -1.70
CA GLN A 220 -2.55 -2.49 -1.81
C GLN A 220 -3.24 -1.13 -1.66
N PHE A 221 -2.79 -0.30 -0.70
CA PHE A 221 -3.33 1.05 -0.53
C PHE A 221 -3.11 1.92 -1.77
N VAL A 222 -1.89 1.89 -2.32
CA VAL A 222 -1.54 2.58 -3.57
C VAL A 222 -2.36 2.06 -4.75
N GLY A 223 -2.60 0.75 -4.81
CA GLY A 223 -3.42 0.13 -5.85
C GLY A 223 -4.88 0.61 -5.88
N LEU A 224 -5.42 1.07 -4.74
CA LEU A 224 -6.71 1.76 -4.68
C LEU A 224 -6.67 3.18 -5.29
N GLY A 225 -5.51 3.63 -5.76
CA GLY A 225 -5.32 4.96 -6.35
C GLY A 225 -5.15 6.06 -5.30
N LYS A 226 -4.56 5.76 -4.16
CA LYS A 226 -4.41 6.68 -3.03
C LYS A 226 -2.93 6.91 -2.67
N PRO A 227 -2.57 8.11 -2.17
CA PRO A 227 -1.20 8.44 -1.80
C PRO A 227 -0.78 7.70 -0.52
N ALA A 228 0.41 7.11 -0.56
CA ALA A 228 1.06 6.56 0.61
C ALA A 228 2.28 7.40 1.00
N ILE A 229 2.46 7.64 2.29
CA ILE A 229 3.61 8.36 2.86
C ILE A 229 4.43 7.34 3.66
N ALA A 230 5.64 7.04 3.18
CA ALA A 230 6.53 6.10 3.83
C ALA A 230 7.56 6.80 4.71
N ILE A 231 7.84 6.20 5.86
CA ILE A 231 8.90 6.64 6.78
C ILE A 231 9.90 5.49 6.89
N PRO A 232 11.23 5.70 6.70
CA PRO A 232 12.21 4.65 6.86
C PRO A 232 12.20 4.06 8.26
N GLY A 233 12.19 2.74 8.36
CA GLY A 233 12.30 2.01 9.62
C GLY A 233 13.74 1.65 9.99
N ASN A 234 13.91 1.17 11.21
CA ASN A 234 15.18 0.68 11.72
C ASN A 234 15.23 -0.85 11.87
N GLY A 235 14.10 -1.51 11.57
CA GLY A 235 13.96 -2.95 11.72
C GLY A 235 14.55 -3.75 10.55
N PRO A 236 14.59 -5.09 10.67
CA PRO A 236 15.22 -5.96 9.67
C PRO A 236 14.42 -6.09 8.36
N GLN A 237 13.13 -5.75 8.35
CA GLN A 237 12.26 -5.92 7.18
C GLN A 237 11.98 -4.60 6.49
N TYR A 238 11.57 -3.58 7.24
CA TYR A 238 11.28 -2.26 6.67
C TYR A 238 12.50 -1.34 6.83
N THR A 239 13.56 -1.67 6.13
CA THR A 239 14.83 -0.90 6.14
C THR A 239 14.73 0.36 5.28
N PRO A 240 15.64 1.35 5.44
CA PRO A 240 15.72 2.49 4.53
C PRO A 240 15.91 2.09 3.06
N ALA A 241 16.68 1.03 2.80
CA ALA A 241 16.90 0.48 1.46
C ALA A 241 15.61 -0.13 0.88
N PHE A 242 14.82 -0.83 1.72
CA PHE A 242 13.51 -1.36 1.29
C PHE A 242 12.52 -0.23 1.00
N ALA A 243 12.44 0.79 1.86
CA ALA A 243 11.58 1.94 1.65
C ALA A 243 11.94 2.69 0.35
N GLU A 244 13.23 2.87 0.06
CA GLU A 244 13.70 3.42 -1.22
C GLU A 244 13.30 2.52 -2.41
N ALA A 245 13.54 1.22 -2.31
CA ALA A 245 13.16 0.28 -3.36
C ALA A 245 11.66 0.31 -3.64
N GLN A 246 10.85 0.44 -2.61
CA GLN A 246 9.39 0.54 -2.73
C GLN A 246 8.95 1.82 -3.45
N THR A 247 9.70 2.94 -3.34
CA THR A 247 9.40 4.15 -4.14
C THR A 247 9.59 3.91 -5.64
N ARG A 248 10.54 3.10 -6.04
CA ARG A 248 10.72 2.71 -7.44
C ARG A 248 9.56 1.86 -7.95
N LEU A 249 9.14 0.89 -7.13
CA LEU A 249 8.01 0.03 -7.44
C LEU A 249 6.72 0.83 -7.61
N LEU A 250 6.43 1.77 -6.71
CA LEU A 250 5.16 2.48 -6.64
C LEU A 250 5.19 3.88 -7.29
N GLY A 251 6.37 4.36 -7.70
CA GLY A 251 6.52 5.66 -8.36
C GLY A 251 5.99 6.82 -7.53
N PRO A 252 5.38 7.83 -8.16
CA PRO A 252 4.88 9.03 -7.47
C PRO A 252 3.76 8.76 -6.46
N SER A 253 3.19 7.55 -6.43
CA SER A 253 2.13 7.19 -5.47
C SER A 253 2.66 6.86 -4.07
N LEU A 254 3.99 6.73 -3.92
CA LEU A 254 4.65 6.57 -2.62
C LEU A 254 5.63 7.72 -2.37
N ILE A 255 5.32 8.56 -1.40
CA ILE A 255 6.13 9.69 -0.99
C ILE A 255 7.00 9.26 0.20
N LEU A 256 8.31 9.17 -0.01
CA LEU A 256 9.26 8.82 1.05
C LEU A 256 9.72 10.08 1.79
N VAL A 257 9.37 10.19 3.06
CA VAL A 257 9.87 11.25 3.95
C VAL A 257 11.09 10.74 4.72
N LYS A 258 12.04 11.63 5.00
CA LYS A 258 13.26 11.25 5.74
C LYS A 258 13.00 11.05 7.23
N ARG A 259 12.01 11.74 7.79
CA ARG A 259 11.70 11.77 9.22
C ARG A 259 10.19 11.93 9.44
N PRO A 260 9.65 11.44 10.56
CA PRO A 260 8.22 11.53 10.87
C PRO A 260 7.64 12.95 10.80
N GLU A 261 8.43 13.95 11.16
CA GLU A 261 8.00 15.36 11.19
C GLU A 261 7.65 15.90 9.80
N GLY A 262 8.22 15.33 8.72
CA GLY A 262 7.91 15.71 7.35
C GLY A 262 6.54 15.28 6.85
N VAL A 263 5.85 14.36 7.54
CA VAL A 263 4.57 13.80 7.11
C VAL A 263 3.48 14.88 7.03
N ALA A 264 3.39 15.74 8.02
CA ALA A 264 2.35 16.77 8.07
C ALA A 264 2.43 17.73 6.87
N GLU A 265 3.63 18.12 6.45
CA GLU A 265 3.85 18.95 5.27
C GLU A 265 3.40 18.25 3.99
N VAL A 266 3.72 16.97 3.82
CA VAL A 266 3.28 16.17 2.67
C VAL A 266 1.76 16.08 2.63
N VAL A 267 1.10 15.83 3.76
CA VAL A 267 -0.37 15.80 3.83
C VAL A 267 -0.97 17.15 3.43
N GLN A 268 -0.38 18.27 3.87
CA GLN A 268 -0.83 19.61 3.46
C GLN A 268 -0.67 19.85 1.95
N GLN A 269 0.44 19.40 1.37
CA GLN A 269 0.70 19.52 -0.07
C GLN A 269 -0.30 18.69 -0.87
N LEU A 270 -0.55 17.43 -0.49
CA LEU A 270 -1.54 16.57 -1.13
C LEU A 270 -2.95 17.18 -1.15
N LEU A 271 -3.37 17.83 -0.06
CA LEU A 271 -4.69 18.47 0.03
C LEU A 271 -4.80 19.76 -0.82
N ARG A 272 -3.69 20.37 -1.20
CA ARG A 272 -3.64 21.61 -1.99
C ARG A 272 -3.44 21.37 -3.48
N ASP A 273 -3.06 20.16 -3.88
CA ASP A 273 -2.70 19.84 -5.26
C ASP A 273 -3.54 18.66 -5.80
N PRO A 274 -4.74 18.92 -6.33
CA PRO A 274 -5.61 17.91 -6.90
C PRO A 274 -5.01 17.24 -8.15
N ASP A 275 -4.18 17.95 -8.92
CA ASP A 275 -3.53 17.40 -10.11
C ASP A 275 -2.50 16.34 -9.69
N TRP A 276 -1.77 16.60 -8.62
CA TRP A 276 -0.86 15.61 -8.05
C TRP A 276 -1.60 14.40 -7.49
N LEU A 277 -2.73 14.58 -6.81
CA LEU A 277 -3.59 13.46 -6.37
C LEU A 277 -4.11 12.63 -7.54
N GLN A 278 -4.50 13.25 -8.65
CA GLN A 278 -4.92 12.54 -9.85
C GLN A 278 -3.77 11.70 -10.42
N LEU A 279 -2.59 12.29 -10.60
CA LEU A 279 -1.39 11.60 -11.07
C LEU A 279 -1.05 10.38 -10.18
N ILE A 280 -1.09 10.56 -8.87
CA ILE A 280 -0.88 9.49 -7.87
C ILE A 280 -1.89 8.37 -8.09
N GLY A 281 -3.17 8.73 -8.23
CA GLY A 281 -4.25 7.77 -8.38
C GLY A 281 -4.14 6.94 -9.67
N GLU A 282 -3.87 7.58 -10.79
CA GLU A 282 -3.67 6.91 -12.08
C GLU A 282 -2.44 5.99 -12.07
N ASN A 283 -1.32 6.48 -11.53
CA ASN A 283 -0.10 5.70 -11.42
C ASN A 283 -0.29 4.48 -10.51
N GLY A 284 -0.91 4.64 -9.34
CA GLY A 284 -1.11 3.55 -8.40
C GLY A 284 -1.94 2.41 -9.01
N ARG A 285 -3.08 2.73 -9.62
CA ARG A 285 -3.92 1.75 -10.32
C ARG A 285 -3.19 1.07 -11.48
N ARG A 286 -2.39 1.82 -12.25
CA ARG A 286 -1.59 1.27 -13.35
C ARG A 286 -0.52 0.29 -12.86
N ARG A 287 0.15 0.60 -11.75
CA ARG A 287 1.24 -0.21 -11.18
C ARG A 287 0.76 -1.49 -10.52
N MET A 288 -0.41 -1.43 -9.90
CA MET A 288 -0.93 -2.55 -9.11
C MET A 288 -1.97 -3.39 -9.87
N GLY A 289 -2.60 -2.82 -10.92
CA GLY A 289 -3.65 -3.49 -11.68
C GLY A 289 -5.01 -3.47 -10.97
N ALA A 290 -6.03 -3.96 -11.68
CA ALA A 290 -7.39 -4.07 -11.16
C ALA A 290 -7.61 -5.39 -10.40
N SER A 291 -8.57 -5.41 -9.47
CA SER A 291 -9.03 -6.62 -8.79
C SER A 291 -9.57 -7.69 -9.76
N GLY A 292 -9.78 -8.92 -9.28
CA GLY A 292 -10.23 -10.06 -10.08
C GLY A 292 -9.13 -10.76 -10.86
N ALA A 293 -7.86 -10.49 -10.56
CA ALA A 293 -6.73 -11.12 -11.24
C ALA A 293 -6.68 -12.64 -11.04
N ALA A 294 -6.98 -13.15 -9.85
CA ALA A 294 -7.02 -14.59 -9.58
C ALA A 294 -8.03 -15.32 -10.49
N LYS A 295 -9.20 -14.70 -10.71
CA LYS A 295 -10.19 -15.27 -11.62
C LYS A 295 -9.68 -15.29 -13.06
N ARG A 296 -9.14 -14.18 -13.56
CA ARG A 296 -8.58 -14.11 -14.93
C ARG A 296 -7.44 -15.10 -15.15
N ILE A 297 -6.59 -15.31 -14.14
CA ILE A 297 -5.52 -16.32 -14.16
C ILE A 297 -6.11 -17.73 -14.23
N ALA A 298 -7.12 -18.05 -13.42
CA ALA A 298 -7.78 -19.33 -13.42
C ALA A 298 -8.46 -19.62 -14.77
N ASP A 299 -9.21 -18.65 -15.31
CA ASP A 299 -9.87 -18.77 -16.62
C ASP A 299 -8.83 -19.04 -17.73
N CYS A 300 -7.72 -18.29 -17.75
CA CYS A 300 -6.63 -18.51 -18.71
C CYS A 300 -5.98 -19.89 -18.61
N LEU A 301 -5.84 -20.45 -17.42
CA LEU A 301 -5.30 -21.81 -17.21
C LEU A 301 -6.26 -22.91 -17.65
N MET A 302 -7.56 -22.65 -17.58
CA MET A 302 -8.59 -23.62 -18.03
C MET A 302 -8.70 -23.71 -19.56
N GLU A 303 -8.22 -22.69 -20.29
CA GLU A 303 -8.23 -22.61 -21.76
C GLU A 303 -6.97 -23.21 -22.39
N GLN A 304 -5.94 -23.58 -21.61
CA GLN A 304 -4.65 -24.15 -22.08
C GLN A 304 -4.59 -25.69 -21.95
#